data_0bf7a57d619173fc6f8a376942acc47a
#
_entry.id   0bf7a57d619173fc6f8a376942acc47a
#
_cell.length_a   1.000
_cell.length_b   1.000
_cell.length_c   1.000
_cell.angle_alpha   90.00
_cell.angle_beta   90.00
_cell.angle_gamma   90.00
#
_symmetry.space_group_name_H-M   'P 1'
#
loop_
_entity.id
_entity.type
_entity.pdbx_description
1 polymer ?
#
loop_
_entity_poly.entity_id
_entity_poly.type
_entity_poly.pdbx_seq_one_letter_code
_entity_poly.pdbx_strand_id
1 'polypeptide(L)'
;ICLELPLDHFRLIGVSPSATSEEILRAFQLRLDKTPNEGFTYEVLTKRSELLRLTADLLTDLDSRREYENLLLNGNSGLDFSSNKEVAGLILLWESGSPKEAFKITRKALQPPQTPALGSSREADLTLLAALTARDSAIQEQQLRSYSNAADFLHEGIQLLQRMGKLGDIRKELEEDLVALLPYRILDLLSRDLNDRDSHEK
;
A
#
# COMPACT_ATOMS: atom_id res chain seq x y z
N ILE A 1 2.89 -6.78 17.57
CA ILE A 1 3.96 -6.90 16.56
C ILE A 1 4.12 -5.52 15.95
N CYS A 2 5.28 -4.89 16.18
CA CYS A 2 5.60 -3.64 15.53
C CYS A 2 5.93 -3.96 14.07
N LEU A 3 5.17 -3.41 13.10
CA LEU A 3 5.50 -3.54 11.69
C LEU A 3 6.56 -2.51 11.33
N GLU A 4 7.68 -2.99 10.82
CA GLU A 4 8.65 -2.11 10.17
C GLU A 4 8.11 -1.78 8.78
N LEU A 5 7.67 -0.53 8.58
CA LEU A 5 7.29 -0.03 7.28
C LEU A 5 8.50 0.63 6.62
N PRO A 6 8.74 0.40 5.33
CA PRO A 6 9.83 1.01 4.58
C PRO A 6 9.47 2.47 4.22
N LEU A 7 9.13 3.25 5.24
CA LEU A 7 8.77 4.65 5.17
C LEU A 7 9.73 5.49 6.01
N ASP A 8 10.06 6.64 5.50
CA ASP A 8 10.67 7.75 6.20
C ASP A 8 9.78 8.99 6.07
N HIS A 9 10.05 10.05 6.83
CA HIS A 9 9.23 11.24 6.81
C HIS A 9 9.20 11.94 5.45
N PHE A 10 10.28 11.94 4.68
CA PHE A 10 10.30 12.52 3.33
C PHE A 10 9.40 11.74 2.37
N ARG A 11 9.50 10.42 2.39
CA ARG A 11 8.67 9.52 1.58
C ARG A 11 7.19 9.59 1.99
N LEU A 12 6.91 9.76 3.28
CA LEU A 12 5.56 9.86 3.82
C LEU A 12 4.82 11.09 3.27
N ILE A 13 5.47 12.23 3.16
CA ILE A 13 4.92 13.43 2.51
C ILE A 13 5.05 13.37 0.98
N GLY A 14 6.04 12.65 0.46
CA GLY A 14 6.31 12.54 -0.97
C GLY A 14 7.19 13.67 -1.51
N VAL A 15 8.21 14.05 -0.73
CA VAL A 15 9.19 15.08 -1.10
C VAL A 15 10.62 14.55 -1.12
N SER A 16 11.51 15.26 -1.83
CA SER A 16 12.95 14.98 -1.78
C SER A 16 13.54 15.39 -0.42
N PRO A 17 14.60 14.70 0.07
CA PRO A 17 15.38 15.18 1.21
C PRO A 17 15.96 16.59 1.03
N SER A 18 16.08 17.10 -0.18
CA SER A 18 16.50 18.48 -0.48
C SER A 18 15.37 19.49 -0.56
N ALA A 19 14.12 19.09 -0.31
CA ALA A 19 12.95 19.96 -0.42
C ALA A 19 13.01 21.13 0.56
N THR A 20 12.55 22.29 0.11
CA THR A 20 12.38 23.50 0.94
C THR A 20 11.17 23.35 1.85
N SER A 21 11.08 24.16 2.91
CA SER A 21 9.92 24.19 3.81
C SER A 21 8.62 24.53 3.06
N GLU A 22 8.68 25.36 2.03
CA GLU A 22 7.51 25.70 1.20
C GLU A 22 7.05 24.49 0.37
N GLU A 23 7.96 23.74 -0.23
CA GLU A 23 7.65 22.52 -0.97
C GLU A 23 7.05 21.45 -0.05
N ILE A 24 7.57 21.31 1.17
CA ILE A 24 7.05 20.39 2.20
C ILE A 24 5.61 20.75 2.56
N LEU A 25 5.34 22.01 2.87
CA LEU A 25 3.98 22.48 3.23
C LEU A 25 3.00 22.31 2.06
N ARG A 26 3.43 22.58 0.85
CA ARG A 26 2.60 22.37 -0.35
C ARG A 26 2.28 20.89 -0.56
N ALA A 27 3.26 20.01 -0.44
CA ALA A 27 3.08 18.56 -0.57
C ALA A 27 2.17 18.02 0.55
N PHE A 28 2.35 18.48 1.78
CA PHE A 28 1.49 18.17 2.90
C PHE A 28 0.02 18.53 2.63
N GLN A 29 -0.24 19.76 2.14
CA GLN A 29 -1.61 20.18 1.82
C GLN A 29 -2.23 19.32 0.73
N LEU A 30 -1.47 19.04 -0.35
CA LEU A 30 -1.92 18.15 -1.43
C LEU A 30 -2.26 16.73 -0.93
N ARG A 31 -1.49 16.21 0.03
CA ARG A 31 -1.76 14.91 0.65
C ARG A 31 -3.02 14.93 1.52
N LEU A 32 -3.25 16.02 2.28
CA LEU A 32 -4.47 16.17 3.08
C LEU A 32 -5.72 16.23 2.21
N ASP A 33 -5.66 17.00 1.12
CA ASP A 33 -6.78 17.19 0.19
C ASP A 33 -7.17 15.89 -0.55
N LYS A 34 -6.21 15.00 -0.73
CA LYS A 34 -6.39 13.68 -1.36
C LYS A 34 -6.69 12.56 -0.35
N THR A 35 -7.36 12.87 0.74
CA THR A 35 -7.75 11.82 1.70
C THR A 35 -8.64 10.77 1.03
N PRO A 36 -8.30 9.46 1.14
CA PRO A 36 -9.13 8.40 0.58
C PRO A 36 -10.52 8.41 1.23
N ASN A 37 -11.57 8.54 0.43
CA ASN A 37 -12.97 8.50 0.91
C ASN A 37 -13.61 7.11 0.80
N GLU A 38 -12.81 6.06 0.66
CA GLU A 38 -13.25 4.75 0.17
C GLU A 38 -13.58 3.75 1.28
N GLY A 39 -14.31 4.20 2.30
CA GLY A 39 -14.86 3.27 3.29
C GLY A 39 -13.94 2.94 4.47
N PHE A 40 -12.80 3.61 4.59
CA PHE A 40 -11.96 3.55 5.79
C PHE A 40 -12.65 4.18 6.99
N THR A 41 -12.37 3.66 8.19
CA THR A 41 -12.92 4.23 9.43
C THR A 41 -12.39 5.64 9.69
N TYR A 42 -13.21 6.46 10.32
CA TYR A 42 -12.83 7.83 10.71
C TYR A 42 -11.58 7.85 11.60
N GLU A 43 -11.43 6.86 12.48
CA GLU A 43 -10.26 6.73 13.35
C GLU A 43 -8.96 6.61 12.55
N VAL A 44 -8.92 5.72 11.55
CA VAL A 44 -7.73 5.51 10.70
C VAL A 44 -7.40 6.74 9.88
N LEU A 45 -8.41 7.42 9.31
CA LEU A 45 -8.20 8.66 8.55
C LEU A 45 -7.71 9.81 9.43
N THR A 46 -8.18 9.89 10.68
CA THR A 46 -7.67 10.86 11.67
C THR A 46 -6.20 10.58 11.97
N LYS A 47 -5.82 9.32 12.23
CA LYS A 47 -4.43 8.92 12.47
C LYS A 47 -3.51 9.20 11.28
N ARG A 48 -4.01 8.98 10.06
CA ARG A 48 -3.31 9.36 8.83
C ARG A 48 -3.00 10.86 8.79
N SER A 49 -4.01 11.69 9.08
CA SER A 49 -3.85 13.15 9.09
C SER A 49 -2.91 13.63 10.21
N GLU A 50 -2.96 12.99 11.39
CA GLU A 50 -2.03 13.26 12.50
C GLU A 50 -0.58 12.94 12.09
N LEU A 51 -0.32 11.78 11.45
CA LEU A 51 1.00 11.41 10.98
C LEU A 51 1.55 12.40 9.94
N LEU A 52 0.70 12.85 9.00
CA LEU A 52 1.09 13.86 8.01
C LEU A 52 1.47 15.18 8.68
N ARG A 53 0.69 15.66 9.69
CA ARG A 53 0.99 16.88 10.42
C ARG A 53 2.29 16.79 11.19
N LEU A 54 2.46 15.73 11.99
CA LEU A 54 3.70 15.49 12.73
C LEU A 54 4.92 15.49 11.81
N THR A 55 4.78 14.88 10.63
CA THR A 55 5.84 14.85 9.63
C THR A 55 6.12 16.23 9.03
N ALA A 56 5.10 17.01 8.72
CA ALA A 56 5.26 18.37 8.21
C ALA A 56 5.94 19.27 9.23
N ASP A 57 5.50 19.22 10.49
CA ASP A 57 6.08 20.00 11.60
C ASP A 57 7.57 19.65 11.80
N LEU A 58 7.90 18.37 11.81
CA LEU A 58 9.28 17.89 11.96
C LEU A 58 10.18 18.34 10.81
N LEU A 59 9.70 18.24 9.58
CA LEU A 59 10.52 18.55 8.40
C LEU A 59 10.62 20.05 8.09
N THR A 60 9.72 20.88 8.58
CA THR A 60 9.75 22.34 8.40
C THR A 60 10.55 23.05 9.47
N ASP A 61 10.70 22.47 10.67
CA ASP A 61 11.59 22.96 11.71
C ASP A 61 13.05 22.55 11.40
N LEU A 62 13.95 23.51 11.28
CA LEU A 62 15.31 23.27 10.82
C LEU A 62 16.14 22.40 11.76
N ASP A 63 15.94 22.54 13.05
CA ASP A 63 16.74 21.82 14.04
C ASP A 63 16.24 20.37 14.15
N SER A 64 14.92 20.18 14.24
CA SER A 64 14.28 18.86 14.23
C SER A 64 14.59 18.08 12.96
N ARG A 65 14.57 18.74 11.80
CA ARG A 65 14.94 18.14 10.53
C ARG A 65 16.38 17.65 10.50
N ARG A 66 17.34 18.45 11.00
CA ARG A 66 18.76 18.05 11.06
C ARG A 66 18.97 16.84 11.99
N GLU A 67 18.30 16.83 13.14
CA GLU A 67 18.34 15.68 14.05
C GLU A 67 17.78 14.43 13.35
N TYR A 68 16.68 14.58 12.64
CA TYR A 68 16.05 13.50 11.89
C TYR A 68 16.95 12.98 10.74
N GLU A 69 17.58 13.87 9.97
CA GLU A 69 18.52 13.48 8.92
C GLU A 69 19.70 12.68 9.49
N ASN A 70 20.20 13.04 10.68
CA ASN A 70 21.21 12.26 11.38
C ASN A 70 20.69 10.87 11.83
N LEU A 71 19.44 10.75 12.27
CA LEU A 71 18.83 9.47 12.60
C LEU A 71 18.72 8.56 11.37
N LEU A 72 18.34 9.12 10.23
CA LEU A 72 18.27 8.38 8.96
C LEU A 72 19.63 7.84 8.52
N LEU A 73 20.70 8.62 8.66
CA LEU A 73 22.07 8.17 8.36
C LEU A 73 22.50 6.97 9.22
N ASN A 74 21.93 6.84 10.42
CA ASN A 74 22.16 5.72 11.33
C ASN A 74 21.16 4.54 11.10
N GLY A 75 20.37 4.57 10.03
CA GLY A 75 19.42 3.50 9.67
C GLY A 75 18.13 3.49 10.49
N ASN A 76 17.81 4.58 11.21
CA ASN A 76 16.57 4.70 11.97
C ASN A 76 15.59 5.63 11.26
N SER A 77 14.42 5.12 10.86
CA SER A 77 13.40 5.92 10.18
C SER A 77 12.67 6.91 11.09
N GLY A 78 12.82 6.80 12.41
CA GLY A 78 12.15 7.68 13.39
C GLY A 78 10.63 7.53 13.46
N LEU A 79 10.03 6.68 12.62
CA LEU A 79 8.60 6.49 12.56
C LEU A 79 8.16 5.31 13.42
N ASP A 80 7.27 5.58 14.38
CA ASP A 80 6.62 4.57 15.20
C ASP A 80 5.20 4.30 14.69
N PHE A 81 4.99 3.10 14.16
CA PHE A 81 3.70 2.59 13.71
C PHE A 81 3.08 1.60 14.73
N SER A 82 3.52 1.66 16.00
CA SER A 82 2.91 0.86 17.06
C SER A 82 1.47 1.28 17.32
N SER A 83 0.63 0.36 17.77
CA SER A 83 -0.79 0.54 18.10
C SER A 83 -1.57 1.41 17.08
N ASN A 84 -2.72 1.36 16.78
CA ASN A 84 -3.63 2.15 15.92
C ASN A 84 -3.05 3.00 14.74
N LYS A 85 -1.73 3.22 14.65
CA LYS A 85 -1.07 3.96 13.55
C LYS A 85 -0.63 3.06 12.39
N GLU A 86 -0.62 1.76 12.60
CA GLU A 86 -0.18 0.77 11.61
C GLU A 86 -0.95 0.88 10.28
N VAL A 87 -2.28 0.88 10.35
CA VAL A 87 -3.13 0.96 9.15
C VAL A 87 -2.96 2.31 8.44
N ALA A 88 -2.90 3.39 9.21
CA ALA A 88 -2.64 4.73 8.67
C ALA A 88 -1.28 4.80 7.96
N GLY A 89 -0.24 4.19 8.54
CA GLY A 89 1.07 4.09 7.92
C GLY A 89 1.05 3.29 6.62
N LEU A 90 0.29 2.19 6.57
CA LEU A 90 0.11 1.38 5.36
C LEU A 90 -0.65 2.13 4.25
N ILE A 91 -1.66 2.94 4.60
CA ILE A 91 -2.33 3.83 3.64
C ILE A 91 -1.32 4.83 3.07
N LEU A 92 -0.49 5.45 3.90
CA LEU A 92 0.52 6.40 3.45
C LEU A 92 1.61 5.73 2.59
N LEU A 93 1.98 4.49 2.87
CA LEU A 93 2.86 3.69 2.02
C LEU A 93 2.23 3.43 0.64
N TRP A 94 0.96 3.05 0.60
CA TRP A 94 0.22 2.90 -0.65
C TRP A 94 0.19 4.21 -1.45
N GLU A 95 -0.19 5.31 -0.82
CA GLU A 95 -0.24 6.64 -1.43
C GLU A 95 1.14 7.16 -1.89
N SER A 96 2.24 6.64 -1.33
CA SER A 96 3.60 6.95 -1.78
C SER A 96 3.99 6.27 -3.09
N GLY A 97 3.06 5.56 -3.74
CA GLY A 97 3.28 4.85 -5.01
C GLY A 97 3.82 3.44 -4.85
N SER A 98 3.71 2.85 -3.65
CA SER A 98 4.23 1.51 -3.35
C SER A 98 3.10 0.49 -3.03
N PRO A 99 2.13 0.29 -3.95
CA PRO A 99 0.99 -0.59 -3.69
C PRO A 99 1.41 -2.05 -3.45
N LYS A 100 2.40 -2.57 -4.16
CA LYS A 100 2.89 -3.95 -3.99
C LYS A 100 3.47 -4.20 -2.60
N GLU A 101 4.23 -3.23 -2.10
CA GLU A 101 4.82 -3.29 -0.76
C GLU A 101 3.75 -3.18 0.32
N ALA A 102 2.83 -2.22 0.16
CA ALA A 102 1.67 -2.07 1.02
C ALA A 102 0.81 -3.33 1.04
N PHE A 103 0.51 -3.92 -0.13
CA PHE A 103 -0.24 -5.18 -0.25
C PHE A 103 0.45 -6.33 0.51
N LYS A 104 1.76 -6.53 0.29
CA LYS A 104 2.52 -7.60 0.93
C LYS A 104 2.47 -7.50 2.46
N ILE A 105 2.64 -6.31 3.00
CA ILE A 105 2.65 -6.08 4.45
C ILE A 105 1.22 -6.22 5.00
N THR A 106 0.22 -5.64 4.33
CA THR A 106 -1.19 -5.74 4.73
C THR A 106 -1.66 -7.19 4.74
N ARG A 107 -1.31 -7.98 3.71
CA ARG A 107 -1.60 -9.41 3.66
C ARG A 107 -0.97 -10.17 4.84
N LYS A 108 0.27 -9.84 5.19
CA LYS A 108 0.95 -10.43 6.35
C LYS A 108 0.25 -10.06 7.67
N ALA A 109 -0.23 -8.81 7.79
CA ALA A 109 -0.96 -8.33 8.97
C ALA A 109 -2.35 -9.00 9.11
N LEU A 110 -2.95 -9.46 8.00
CA LEU A 110 -4.21 -10.20 7.96
C LEU A 110 -4.05 -11.72 8.18
N GLN A 111 -2.82 -12.25 8.21
CA GLN A 111 -2.60 -13.66 8.58
C GLN A 111 -2.97 -13.85 10.05
N PRO A 112 -3.78 -14.86 10.40
CA PRO A 112 -4.28 -14.99 11.74
C PRO A 112 -3.12 -15.17 12.73
N PRO A 113 -3.02 -14.33 13.76
CA PRO A 113 -2.44 -14.77 15.01
C PRO A 113 -3.34 -15.87 15.58
N GLN A 114 -2.80 -16.76 16.36
CA GLN A 114 -3.48 -17.95 16.90
C GLN A 114 -4.74 -17.66 17.76
N THR A 115 -5.24 -16.42 17.79
CA THR A 115 -6.47 -16.02 18.48
C THR A 115 -7.28 -15.07 17.57
N PRO A 116 -8.49 -15.50 17.14
CA PRO A 116 -9.32 -14.69 16.27
C PRO A 116 -10.04 -13.60 17.07
N ALA A 117 -9.65 -12.35 16.89
CA ALA A 117 -10.56 -11.22 17.10
C ALA A 117 -11.28 -10.95 15.77
N LEU A 118 -12.15 -11.88 15.35
CA LEU A 118 -12.96 -11.71 14.14
C LEU A 118 -13.86 -10.47 14.28
N GLY A 119 -13.73 -9.53 13.33
CA GLY A 119 -14.67 -8.44 13.15
C GLY A 119 -14.28 -7.10 13.76
N SER A 120 -13.00 -6.87 14.09
CA SER A 120 -12.56 -5.55 14.52
C SER A 120 -12.56 -4.53 13.36
N SER A 121 -12.78 -3.25 13.66
CA SER A 121 -12.67 -2.16 12.69
C SER A 121 -11.31 -2.17 11.97
N ARG A 122 -10.24 -2.51 12.68
CA ARG A 122 -8.88 -2.67 12.14
C ARG A 122 -8.81 -3.74 11.05
N GLU A 123 -9.46 -4.89 11.25
CA GLU A 123 -9.47 -5.97 10.25
C GLU A 123 -10.24 -5.56 8.99
N ALA A 124 -11.35 -4.83 9.15
CA ALA A 124 -12.11 -4.28 8.03
C ALA A 124 -11.28 -3.28 7.22
N ASP A 125 -10.58 -2.34 7.87
CA ASP A 125 -9.72 -1.37 7.22
C ASP A 125 -8.51 -2.04 6.52
N LEU A 126 -7.89 -3.04 7.14
CA LEU A 126 -6.81 -3.81 6.51
C LEU A 126 -7.30 -4.61 5.29
N THR A 127 -8.51 -5.19 5.36
CA THR A 127 -9.06 -5.95 4.25
C THR A 127 -9.40 -5.05 3.07
N LEU A 128 -9.99 -3.88 3.34
CA LEU A 128 -10.23 -2.86 2.34
C LEU A 128 -8.91 -2.41 1.69
N LEU A 129 -7.91 -2.09 2.51
CA LEU A 129 -6.60 -1.68 2.01
C LEU A 129 -5.92 -2.77 1.17
N ALA A 130 -6.02 -4.04 1.58
CA ALA A 130 -5.51 -5.16 0.80
C ALA A 130 -6.17 -5.25 -0.59
N ALA A 131 -7.48 -5.04 -0.67
CA ALA A 131 -8.19 -5.05 -1.94
C ALA A 131 -7.76 -3.90 -2.86
N LEU A 132 -7.68 -2.68 -2.34
CA LEU A 132 -7.28 -1.50 -3.10
C LEU A 132 -5.82 -1.60 -3.56
N THR A 133 -4.92 -2.02 -2.67
CA THR A 133 -3.50 -2.19 -3.01
C THR A 133 -3.26 -3.36 -3.96
N ALA A 134 -4.06 -4.42 -3.91
CA ALA A 134 -4.04 -5.50 -4.89
C ALA A 134 -4.42 -4.99 -6.29
N ARG A 135 -5.48 -4.17 -6.39
CA ARG A 135 -5.93 -3.55 -7.65
C ARG A 135 -4.86 -2.67 -8.25
N ASP A 136 -4.29 -1.75 -7.46
CA ASP A 136 -3.23 -0.85 -7.95
C ASP A 136 -1.95 -1.62 -8.30
N SER A 137 -1.63 -2.69 -7.57
CA SER A 137 -0.51 -3.58 -7.92
C SER A 137 -0.75 -4.27 -9.26
N ALA A 138 -1.97 -4.73 -9.51
CA ALA A 138 -2.35 -5.32 -10.79
C ALA A 138 -2.23 -4.31 -11.94
N ILE A 139 -2.66 -3.06 -11.74
CA ILE A 139 -2.51 -1.98 -12.73
C ILE A 139 -1.03 -1.75 -13.04
N GLN A 140 -0.15 -1.72 -12.03
CA GLN A 140 1.30 -1.58 -12.26
C GLN A 140 1.88 -2.78 -13.05
N GLU A 141 1.46 -4.01 -12.76
CA GLU A 141 1.89 -5.20 -13.50
C GLU A 141 1.38 -5.19 -14.95
N GLN A 142 0.14 -4.71 -15.19
CA GLN A 142 -0.39 -4.54 -16.55
C GLN A 142 0.46 -3.54 -17.37
N GLN A 143 0.86 -2.43 -16.77
CA GLN A 143 1.74 -1.45 -17.42
C GLN A 143 3.08 -2.06 -17.83
N LEU A 144 3.56 -3.05 -17.06
CA LEU A 144 4.76 -3.83 -17.35
C LEU A 144 4.49 -5.04 -18.28
N ARG A 145 3.25 -5.20 -18.77
CA ARG A 145 2.78 -6.34 -19.56
C ARG A 145 2.92 -7.70 -18.85
N SER A 146 2.97 -7.70 -17.52
CA SER A 146 3.05 -8.90 -16.68
C SER A 146 1.64 -9.36 -16.28
N TYR A 147 0.87 -9.84 -17.25
CA TYR A 147 -0.56 -10.12 -17.04
C TYR A 147 -0.83 -11.27 -16.06
N SER A 148 0.06 -12.26 -15.99
CA SER A 148 -0.04 -13.33 -15.00
C SER A 148 0.07 -12.78 -13.57
N ASN A 149 1.07 -11.95 -13.29
CA ASN A 149 1.22 -11.34 -11.97
C ASN A 149 0.05 -10.39 -11.64
N ALA A 150 -0.42 -9.62 -12.63
CA ALA A 150 -1.59 -8.76 -12.46
C ALA A 150 -2.84 -9.56 -12.03
N ALA A 151 -3.10 -10.69 -12.70
CA ALA A 151 -4.21 -11.57 -12.36
C ALA A 151 -4.05 -12.20 -10.97
N ASP A 152 -2.83 -12.54 -10.57
CA ASP A 152 -2.54 -13.12 -9.24
C ASP A 152 -2.84 -12.11 -8.13
N PHE A 153 -2.47 -10.83 -8.28
CA PHE A 153 -2.83 -9.77 -7.34
C PHE A 153 -4.34 -9.62 -7.18
N LEU A 154 -5.10 -9.55 -8.29
CA LEU A 154 -6.56 -9.45 -8.25
C LEU A 154 -7.19 -10.68 -7.58
N HIS A 155 -6.72 -11.87 -7.92
CA HIS A 155 -7.23 -13.11 -7.33
C HIS A 155 -7.01 -13.16 -5.81
N GLU A 156 -5.83 -12.79 -5.32
CA GLU A 156 -5.54 -12.71 -3.89
C GLU A 156 -6.42 -11.65 -3.20
N GLY A 157 -6.62 -10.49 -3.81
CA GLY A 157 -7.52 -9.44 -3.29
C GLY A 157 -8.97 -9.93 -3.16
N ILE A 158 -9.49 -10.61 -4.17
CA ILE A 158 -10.84 -11.23 -4.16
C ILE A 158 -10.96 -12.25 -3.04
N GLN A 159 -9.97 -13.12 -2.87
CA GLN A 159 -9.97 -14.13 -1.80
C GLN A 159 -10.03 -13.50 -0.40
N LEU A 160 -9.31 -12.40 -0.18
CA LEU A 160 -9.34 -11.68 1.10
C LEU A 160 -10.72 -11.08 1.36
N LEU A 161 -11.36 -10.45 0.36
CA LEU A 161 -12.70 -9.89 0.45
C LEU A 161 -13.77 -10.97 0.71
N GLN A 162 -13.65 -12.15 0.11
CA GLN A 162 -14.57 -13.26 0.31
C GLN A 162 -14.61 -13.73 1.76
N ARG A 163 -13.46 -13.72 2.46
CA ARG A 163 -13.41 -14.12 3.88
C ARG A 163 -14.18 -13.17 4.79
N MET A 164 -14.27 -11.89 4.44
CA MET A 164 -14.93 -10.87 5.27
C MET A 164 -16.44 -10.77 5.03
N GLY A 165 -16.97 -11.26 3.89
CA GLY A 165 -18.39 -11.22 3.56
C GLY A 165 -18.99 -9.81 3.42
N LYS A 166 -18.15 -8.77 3.41
CA LYS A 166 -18.49 -7.36 3.26
C LYS A 166 -17.82 -6.81 2.02
N LEU A 167 -18.10 -5.55 1.64
CA LEU A 167 -17.47 -4.88 0.50
C LEU A 167 -17.76 -5.55 -0.87
N GLY A 168 -19.02 -5.97 -1.06
CA GLY A 168 -19.47 -6.67 -2.28
C GLY A 168 -19.21 -5.88 -3.56
N ASP A 169 -19.33 -4.55 -3.52
CA ASP A 169 -19.12 -3.70 -4.70
C ASP A 169 -17.65 -3.70 -5.13
N ILE A 170 -16.73 -3.53 -4.18
CA ILE A 170 -15.27 -3.57 -4.46
C ILE A 170 -14.87 -4.96 -4.96
N ARG A 171 -15.41 -6.02 -4.36
CA ARG A 171 -15.17 -7.38 -4.83
C ARG A 171 -15.60 -7.56 -6.28
N LYS A 172 -16.78 -7.07 -6.64
CA LYS A 172 -17.31 -7.14 -8.00
C LYS A 172 -16.40 -6.40 -8.99
N GLU A 173 -15.92 -5.22 -8.63
CA GLU A 173 -14.96 -4.48 -9.45
C GLU A 173 -13.67 -5.27 -9.70
N LEU A 174 -13.10 -5.90 -8.66
CA LEU A 174 -11.91 -6.75 -8.81
C LEU A 174 -12.18 -7.98 -9.68
N GLU A 175 -13.37 -8.59 -9.55
CA GLU A 175 -13.79 -9.72 -10.38
C GLU A 175 -13.93 -9.31 -11.86
N GLU A 176 -14.49 -8.14 -12.15
CA GLU A 176 -14.61 -7.57 -13.49
C GLU A 176 -13.23 -7.27 -14.10
N ASP A 177 -12.33 -6.66 -13.32
CA ASP A 177 -10.94 -6.40 -13.73
C ASP A 177 -10.20 -7.71 -14.02
N LEU A 178 -10.37 -8.75 -13.20
CA LEU A 178 -9.79 -10.07 -13.41
C LEU A 178 -10.29 -10.73 -14.69
N VAL A 179 -11.60 -10.69 -14.94
CA VAL A 179 -12.20 -11.24 -16.17
C VAL A 179 -11.62 -10.54 -17.41
N ALA A 180 -11.46 -9.22 -17.37
CA ALA A 180 -10.88 -8.45 -18.46
C ALA A 180 -9.41 -8.83 -18.75
N LEU A 181 -8.68 -9.32 -17.74
CA LEU A 181 -7.27 -9.75 -17.88
C LEU A 181 -7.10 -11.17 -18.40
N LEU A 182 -8.10 -12.04 -18.28
CA LEU A 182 -7.96 -13.47 -18.62
C LEU A 182 -7.44 -13.72 -20.04
N PRO A 183 -7.90 -13.04 -21.10
CA PRO A 183 -7.38 -13.24 -22.44
C PRO A 183 -5.87 -12.95 -22.56
N TYR A 184 -5.40 -11.89 -21.93
CA TYR A 184 -4.00 -11.48 -21.95
C TYR A 184 -3.13 -12.45 -21.13
N ARG A 185 -3.65 -12.95 -20.00
CA ARG A 185 -2.98 -13.98 -19.19
C ARG A 185 -2.77 -15.27 -20.00
N ILE A 186 -3.77 -15.71 -20.75
CA ILE A 186 -3.65 -16.91 -21.60
C ILE A 186 -2.56 -16.69 -22.64
N LEU A 187 -2.52 -15.55 -23.31
CA LEU A 187 -1.48 -15.24 -24.30
C LEU A 187 -0.08 -15.19 -23.68
N ASP A 188 0.07 -14.64 -22.47
CA ASP A 188 1.32 -14.60 -21.72
C ASP A 188 1.82 -16.02 -21.38
N LEU A 189 0.94 -16.89 -20.93
CA LEU A 189 1.27 -18.30 -20.64
C LEU A 189 1.67 -19.08 -21.89
N LEU A 190 0.92 -18.94 -22.98
CA LEU A 190 1.22 -19.60 -24.25
C LEU A 190 2.56 -19.16 -24.83
N SER A 191 2.89 -17.87 -24.72
CA SER A 191 4.18 -17.36 -25.21
C SER A 191 5.38 -17.88 -24.39
N ARG A 192 5.20 -18.09 -23.09
CA ARG A 192 6.24 -18.70 -22.24
C ARG A 192 6.46 -20.16 -22.60
N ASP A 193 5.39 -20.94 -22.76
CA ASP A 193 5.49 -22.37 -23.14
C ASP A 193 6.17 -22.57 -24.49
N LEU A 194 5.94 -21.67 -25.46
CA LEU A 194 6.60 -21.72 -26.76
C LEU A 194 8.09 -21.42 -26.65
N ASN A 195 8.47 -20.39 -25.88
CA ASN A 195 9.88 -20.04 -25.67
C ASN A 195 10.66 -21.13 -24.91
N ASP A 196 10.03 -21.82 -23.96
CA ASP A 196 10.64 -22.93 -23.24
C ASP A 196 10.88 -24.15 -24.14
N ARG A 197 9.99 -24.46 -25.05
CA ARG A 197 10.17 -25.53 -26.04
C ARG A 197 11.33 -25.25 -26.98
N ASP A 198 11.43 -24.05 -27.53
CA ASP A 198 12.52 -23.63 -28.41
C ASP A 198 13.90 -23.64 -27.71
N SER A 199 13.94 -23.51 -26.39
CA SER A 199 15.17 -23.58 -25.59
C SER A 199 15.63 -25.00 -25.30
N HIS A 200 14.75 -26.00 -25.39
CA HIS A 200 15.08 -27.44 -25.21
C HIS A 200 15.47 -28.16 -26.51
N GLU A 201 15.25 -27.54 -27.68
CA GLU A 201 15.63 -28.11 -28.99
C GLU A 201 16.99 -27.61 -29.51
N LYS A 202 17.73 -26.84 -28.74
CA LYS A 202 19.09 -26.38 -29.01
C LYS A 202 20.09 -27.05 -28.10
#